data_9b586649d4b21d44f71f154926c00627
#
_entry.id   9b586649d4b21d44f71f154926c00627
#
_cell.length_a   1.000
_cell.length_b   1.000
_cell.length_c   1.000
_cell.angle_alpha   90.00
_cell.angle_beta   90.00
_cell.angle_gamma   90.00
#
_symmetry.space_group_name_H-M   'P 1'
#
loop_
_entity.id
_entity.type
_entity.pdbx_description
1 polymer ?
#
loop_
_entity_poly.entity_id
_entity_poly.type
_entity_poly.pdbx_seq_one_letter_code
_entity_poly.pdbx_strand_id
1 'polypeptide(L)'
;MLLLCYVKTVRPRKDVLEASMHIPDGYLSPSTCAALYAGSTPFWYVSLQKMKRRLNTQAVPLLSVFAAFSFVIMMFNLPLPGGTTGHAVGVGIATIVLGPWASILAISVALVIQAIFFGDGGITAIGANCFNMAIVGSLVAYAVYRMIAGRAAIESPRRVVAAAIAGYCAINASAFLAAIEFGIQPIWFHDASGTPLYAPYPLHIAVPAMMIGHLTIAGLAEMIVSGGVVAYLQRAEPALLKTTAPGASIGRDSLGWTSLRPLWTALAVLLICTPLGILAAGAAWGEWVPEDFATPQARQHIAAASGNQAPPTQAPAGLQKLASVWTAPMPRYAPPILKSAQLGYILSAMVGTGLIVLAFLGGAWMFGRGKT
;
A
#
# COMPACT_ATOMS: atom_id res chain seq x y z
N MET A 1 -16.41 -23.96 16.43
CA MET A 1 -17.87 -23.92 16.19
C MET A 1 -18.50 -22.55 16.36
N LEU A 2 -17.89 -21.60 17.09
CA LEU A 2 -18.37 -20.20 17.24
C LEU A 2 -18.04 -19.27 16.07
N LEU A 3 -17.01 -19.55 15.29
CA LEU A 3 -16.61 -18.72 14.12
C LEU A 3 -17.54 -18.94 12.89
N LEU A 4 -18.19 -20.09 12.78
CA LEU A 4 -19.07 -20.41 11.65
C LEU A 4 -20.49 -19.84 11.77
N CYS A 5 -20.93 -19.45 12.96
CA CYS A 5 -22.25 -18.86 13.16
C CYS A 5 -22.34 -17.38 12.85
N TYR A 6 -21.20 -16.65 12.85
CA TYR A 6 -21.17 -15.20 12.57
C TYR A 6 -21.27 -14.87 11.07
N VAL A 7 -20.94 -15.81 10.21
CA VAL A 7 -20.92 -15.61 8.74
C VAL A 7 -22.33 -15.65 8.11
N LYS A 8 -23.35 -16.08 8.83
CA LYS A 8 -24.67 -16.38 8.22
C LYS A 8 -25.70 -15.25 8.21
N THR A 9 -25.42 -14.08 8.80
CA THR A 9 -26.43 -13.01 8.96
C THR A 9 -26.17 -11.71 8.21
N VAL A 10 -25.04 -11.55 7.55
CA VAL A 10 -24.80 -10.37 6.70
C VAL A 10 -24.96 -10.78 5.24
N ARG A 11 -26.16 -10.58 4.68
CA ARG A 11 -26.32 -10.58 3.22
C ARG A 11 -25.46 -9.42 2.68
N PRO A 12 -24.43 -9.68 1.84
CA PRO A 12 -23.69 -8.58 1.23
C PRO A 12 -24.66 -7.73 0.41
N ARG A 13 -24.74 -6.46 0.71
CA ARG A 13 -25.38 -5.46 -0.13
C ARG A 13 -24.72 -5.56 -1.51
N LYS A 14 -25.50 -5.70 -2.58
CA LYS A 14 -25.01 -5.85 -3.96
C LYS A 14 -24.17 -4.63 -4.46
N ASP A 15 -24.08 -3.58 -3.67
CA ASP A 15 -23.51 -2.28 -4.05
C ASP A 15 -22.23 -1.93 -3.28
N VAL A 16 -21.67 -2.84 -2.46
CA VAL A 16 -20.51 -2.54 -1.59
C VAL A 16 -19.32 -3.40 -1.98
N LEU A 17 -18.72 -3.07 -3.12
CA LEU A 17 -17.31 -3.34 -3.41
C LEU A 17 -16.52 -2.05 -3.07
N GLU A 18 -16.53 -1.68 -1.80
CA GLU A 18 -15.74 -0.56 -1.29
C GLU A 18 -14.36 -1.06 -0.89
N ALA A 19 -13.49 -1.23 -1.86
CA ALA A 19 -12.10 -1.58 -1.63
C ALA A 19 -11.20 -0.46 -2.16
N SER A 20 -11.26 0.70 -1.54
CA SER A 20 -10.16 1.67 -1.55
C SER A 20 -9.42 1.52 -0.23
N MET A 21 -8.10 1.56 -0.25
CA MET A 21 -7.26 1.26 0.93
C MET A 21 -6.16 2.30 1.13
N HIS A 22 -6.26 3.43 0.42
CA HIS A 22 -5.29 4.52 0.45
C HIS A 22 -6.02 5.85 0.59
N ILE A 23 -5.33 6.88 1.08
CA ILE A 23 -5.92 8.21 1.26
C ILE A 23 -6.61 8.66 -0.04
N PRO A 24 -7.96 8.82 -0.03
CA PRO A 24 -8.70 9.17 -1.22
C PRO A 24 -8.69 10.69 -1.49
N ASP A 25 -9.18 11.08 -2.67
CA ASP A 25 -9.35 12.49 -3.02
C ASP A 25 -10.34 13.17 -2.06
N GLY A 26 -9.97 14.36 -1.58
CA GLY A 26 -10.82 15.18 -0.73
C GLY A 26 -10.72 14.91 0.78
N TYR A 27 -9.93 13.92 1.22
CA TYR A 27 -9.65 13.73 2.65
C TYR A 27 -8.55 14.64 3.18
N LEU A 28 -7.62 15.04 2.32
CA LEU A 28 -6.60 16.03 2.65
C LEU A 28 -6.87 17.32 1.89
N SER A 29 -6.53 18.46 2.53
CA SER A 29 -6.58 19.76 1.89
C SER A 29 -5.59 19.84 0.73
N PRO A 30 -5.85 20.67 -0.30
CA PRO A 30 -4.92 20.88 -1.40
C PRO A 30 -3.53 21.32 -0.94
N SER A 31 -3.43 22.12 0.13
CA SER A 31 -2.16 22.55 0.70
C SER A 31 -1.39 21.40 1.37
N THR A 32 -2.08 20.52 2.09
CA THR A 32 -1.48 19.30 2.66
C THR A 32 -1.00 18.37 1.54
N CYS A 33 -1.82 18.14 0.51
CA CYS A 33 -1.43 17.37 -0.65
C CYS A 33 -0.18 17.96 -1.34
N ALA A 34 -0.17 19.26 -1.58
CA ALA A 34 0.98 19.95 -2.20
C ALA A 34 2.26 19.83 -1.37
N ALA A 35 2.15 19.96 -0.04
CA ALA A 35 3.29 19.80 0.87
C ALA A 35 3.86 18.38 0.81
N LEU A 36 3.00 17.34 0.76
CA LEU A 36 3.42 15.94 0.69
C LEU A 36 3.98 15.56 -0.70
N TYR A 37 3.47 16.14 -1.79
CA TYR A 37 4.11 16.04 -3.10
C TYR A 37 5.51 16.68 -3.10
N ALA A 38 5.63 17.88 -2.55
CA ALA A 38 6.92 18.57 -2.42
C ALA A 38 7.90 17.77 -1.56
N GLY A 39 7.43 17.20 -0.44
CA GLY A 39 8.21 16.33 0.44
C GLY A 39 8.65 15.02 -0.21
N SER A 40 7.83 14.45 -1.09
CA SER A 40 8.14 13.21 -1.82
C SER A 40 9.13 13.42 -2.97
N THR A 41 9.10 14.58 -3.61
CA THR A 41 9.87 14.87 -4.81
C THR A 41 11.38 14.63 -4.66
N PRO A 42 12.07 15.07 -3.57
CA PRO A 42 13.51 14.82 -3.39
C PRO A 42 13.84 13.31 -3.34
N PHE A 43 12.99 12.51 -2.69
CA PHE A 43 13.20 11.08 -2.58
C PHE A 43 13.00 10.38 -3.93
N TRP A 44 11.98 10.75 -4.70
CA TRP A 44 11.78 10.26 -6.06
C TRP A 44 12.97 10.63 -6.96
N TYR A 45 13.42 11.88 -6.88
CA TYR A 45 14.60 12.32 -7.64
C TYR A 45 15.85 11.50 -7.32
N VAL A 46 16.17 11.31 -6.03
CA VAL A 46 17.32 10.51 -5.60
C VAL A 46 17.17 9.04 -6.01
N SER A 47 15.96 8.47 -5.84
CA SER A 47 15.65 7.10 -6.25
C SER A 47 15.87 6.92 -7.76
N LEU A 48 15.33 7.81 -8.58
CA LEU A 48 15.53 7.80 -10.03
C LEU A 48 17.00 7.94 -10.42
N GLN A 49 17.75 8.88 -9.81
CA GLN A 49 19.18 9.05 -10.11
C GLN A 49 20.02 7.81 -9.76
N LYS A 50 19.73 7.18 -8.61
CA LYS A 50 20.40 5.94 -8.23
C LYS A 50 20.03 4.78 -9.15
N MET A 51 18.78 4.73 -9.59
CA MET A 51 18.30 3.68 -10.48
C MET A 51 18.73 3.87 -11.93
N LYS A 52 18.84 5.10 -12.46
CA LYS A 52 19.37 5.36 -13.81
C LYS A 52 20.71 4.66 -14.07
N ARG A 53 21.55 4.55 -13.06
CA ARG A 53 22.85 3.85 -13.16
C ARG A 53 22.72 2.33 -13.12
N ARG A 54 21.59 1.80 -12.65
CA ARG A 54 21.31 0.37 -12.43
C ARG A 54 20.19 -0.19 -13.31
N LEU A 55 19.39 0.68 -13.96
CA LEU A 55 18.35 0.28 -14.90
C LEU A 55 19.01 -0.28 -16.17
N ASN A 56 19.57 -1.46 -16.03
CA ASN A 56 19.95 -2.36 -17.12
C ASN A 56 18.88 -3.42 -17.26
N THR A 57 18.98 -4.21 -18.30
CA THR A 57 18.05 -5.32 -18.61
C THR A 57 17.86 -6.33 -17.48
N GLN A 58 18.74 -6.33 -16.47
CA GLN A 58 18.72 -7.27 -15.35
C GLN A 58 17.97 -6.74 -14.11
N ALA A 59 17.99 -5.42 -13.86
CA ALA A 59 17.30 -4.83 -12.71
C ALA A 59 15.79 -4.65 -12.95
N VAL A 60 15.37 -4.47 -14.19
CA VAL A 60 13.96 -4.24 -14.56
C VAL A 60 13.05 -5.40 -14.15
N PRO A 61 13.35 -6.68 -14.45
CA PRO A 61 12.50 -7.79 -14.02
C PRO A 61 12.35 -7.89 -12.51
N LEU A 62 13.42 -7.60 -11.75
CA LEU A 62 13.39 -7.66 -10.29
C LEU A 62 12.55 -6.52 -9.70
N LEU A 63 12.69 -5.29 -10.23
CA LEU A 63 11.85 -4.14 -9.83
C LEU A 63 10.39 -4.40 -10.16
N SER A 64 10.12 -4.92 -11.36
CA SER A 64 8.76 -5.21 -11.82
C SER A 64 8.08 -6.25 -10.94
N VAL A 65 8.76 -7.34 -10.58
CA VAL A 65 8.15 -8.40 -9.78
C VAL A 65 7.84 -7.93 -8.36
N PHE A 66 8.72 -7.11 -7.74
CA PHE A 66 8.44 -6.60 -6.39
C PHE A 66 7.40 -5.48 -6.37
N ALA A 67 7.36 -4.61 -7.38
CA ALA A 67 6.30 -3.63 -7.52
C ALA A 67 4.94 -4.29 -7.77
N ALA A 68 4.90 -5.31 -8.65
CA ALA A 68 3.70 -6.10 -8.90
C ALA A 68 3.28 -6.91 -7.67
N PHE A 69 4.24 -7.44 -6.91
CA PHE A 69 3.96 -8.11 -5.63
C PHE A 69 3.32 -7.14 -4.64
N SER A 70 3.87 -5.93 -4.47
CA SER A 70 3.28 -4.89 -3.61
C SER A 70 1.88 -4.52 -4.08
N PHE A 71 1.68 -4.31 -5.38
CA PHE A 71 0.37 -4.04 -5.96
C PHE A 71 -0.64 -5.15 -5.65
N VAL A 72 -0.26 -6.40 -5.87
CA VAL A 72 -1.17 -7.55 -5.69
C VAL A 72 -1.44 -7.84 -4.21
N ILE A 73 -0.43 -7.73 -3.33
CA ILE A 73 -0.63 -8.00 -1.91
C ILE A 73 -1.57 -6.96 -1.26
N MET A 74 -1.56 -5.72 -1.74
CA MET A 74 -2.49 -4.67 -1.31
C MET A 74 -3.93 -4.93 -1.73
N MET A 75 -4.20 -5.83 -2.67
CA MET A 75 -5.55 -6.27 -3.02
C MET A 75 -6.13 -7.32 -2.05
N PHE A 76 -5.33 -7.86 -1.11
CA PHE A 76 -5.80 -8.81 -0.10
C PHE A 76 -6.26 -8.06 1.16
N ASN A 77 -7.51 -7.66 1.16
CA ASN A 77 -8.12 -6.97 2.30
C ASN A 77 -8.29 -7.93 3.49
N LEU A 78 -7.96 -7.45 4.67
CA LEU A 78 -8.08 -8.15 5.94
C LEU A 78 -9.09 -7.42 6.81
N PRO A 79 -10.02 -8.11 7.48
CA PRO A 79 -10.95 -7.46 8.39
C PRO A 79 -10.21 -6.95 9.63
N LEU A 80 -10.43 -5.68 9.96
CA LEU A 80 -9.83 -5.01 11.12
C LEU A 80 -10.89 -4.76 12.20
N PRO A 81 -10.48 -4.53 13.46
CA PRO A 81 -11.37 -4.11 14.53
C PRO A 81 -12.17 -2.86 14.15
N GLY A 82 -13.43 -2.80 14.57
CA GLY A 82 -14.33 -1.70 14.24
C GLY A 82 -15.07 -1.83 12.91
N GLY A 83 -14.93 -2.98 12.20
CA GLY A 83 -15.61 -3.22 10.93
C GLY A 83 -14.95 -2.54 9.73
N THR A 84 -13.71 -2.13 9.87
CA THR A 84 -12.87 -1.60 8.80
C THR A 84 -11.99 -2.69 8.18
N THR A 85 -11.24 -2.34 7.15
CA THR A 85 -10.31 -3.24 6.48
C THR A 85 -8.91 -2.64 6.41
N GLY A 86 -7.92 -3.48 6.17
CA GLY A 86 -6.52 -3.10 5.95
C GLY A 86 -5.79 -4.20 5.19
N HIS A 87 -4.55 -3.95 4.79
CA HIS A 87 -3.74 -4.90 4.01
C HIS A 87 -2.27 -4.83 4.39
N ALA A 88 -1.51 -5.82 3.97
CA ALA A 88 -0.06 -5.72 3.89
C ALA A 88 0.36 -4.96 2.62
N VAL A 89 1.53 -4.35 2.65
CA VAL A 89 2.13 -3.61 1.51
C VAL A 89 3.28 -4.39 0.88
N GLY A 90 3.91 -5.28 1.65
CA GLY A 90 5.14 -5.96 1.24
C GLY A 90 6.36 -5.04 1.24
N VAL A 91 6.28 -3.89 1.96
CA VAL A 91 7.35 -2.90 2.00
C VAL A 91 8.62 -3.44 2.66
N GLY A 92 8.46 -4.27 3.69
CA GLY A 92 9.60 -4.89 4.38
C GLY A 92 10.43 -5.73 3.42
N ILE A 93 9.83 -6.69 2.75
CA ILE A 93 10.53 -7.57 1.82
C ILE A 93 11.07 -6.83 0.59
N ALA A 94 10.29 -5.93 -0.01
CA ALA A 94 10.74 -5.13 -1.14
C ALA A 94 12.02 -4.34 -0.77
N THR A 95 12.06 -3.74 0.42
CA THR A 95 13.21 -2.99 0.91
C THR A 95 14.43 -3.88 1.16
N ILE A 96 14.23 -5.08 1.71
CA ILE A 96 15.34 -6.01 2.01
C ILE A 96 15.99 -6.52 0.73
N VAL A 97 15.21 -6.80 -0.30
CA VAL A 97 15.72 -7.34 -1.58
C VAL A 97 16.26 -6.24 -2.47
N LEU A 98 15.52 -5.17 -2.65
CA LEU A 98 15.86 -4.10 -3.61
C LEU A 98 16.80 -3.05 -3.02
N GLY A 99 16.82 -2.90 -1.71
CA GLY A 99 17.35 -1.74 -1.01
C GLY A 99 16.35 -0.57 -0.98
N PRO A 100 16.54 0.42 -0.08
CA PRO A 100 15.51 1.42 0.21
C PRO A 100 15.14 2.30 -1.01
N TRP A 101 16.11 2.72 -1.80
CA TRP A 101 15.85 3.61 -2.93
C TRP A 101 15.11 2.94 -4.09
N ALA A 102 15.40 1.68 -4.35
CA ALA A 102 14.69 0.91 -5.38
C ALA A 102 13.30 0.50 -4.90
N SER A 103 13.13 0.21 -3.60
CA SER A 103 11.84 -0.04 -2.97
C SER A 103 10.93 1.19 -3.04
N ILE A 104 11.45 2.38 -2.72
CA ILE A 104 10.71 3.65 -2.87
C ILE A 104 10.14 3.76 -4.28
N LEU A 105 10.95 3.53 -5.31
CA LEU A 105 10.48 3.62 -6.69
C LEU A 105 9.45 2.53 -7.02
N ALA A 106 9.71 1.29 -6.63
CA ALA A 106 8.83 0.14 -6.92
C ALA A 106 7.43 0.33 -6.31
N ILE A 107 7.37 0.69 -5.02
CA ILE A 107 6.10 0.90 -4.32
C ILE A 107 5.39 2.16 -4.83
N SER A 108 6.13 3.25 -5.11
CA SER A 108 5.52 4.46 -5.70
C SER A 108 4.87 4.17 -7.05
N VAL A 109 5.50 3.36 -7.92
CA VAL A 109 4.91 2.97 -9.21
C VAL A 109 3.63 2.16 -8.99
N ALA A 110 3.62 1.23 -8.04
CA ALA A 110 2.41 0.48 -7.69
C ALA A 110 1.27 1.41 -7.24
N LEU A 111 1.54 2.31 -6.29
CA LEU A 111 0.56 3.27 -5.75
C LEU A 111 0.02 4.24 -6.82
N VAL A 112 0.89 4.73 -7.70
CA VAL A 112 0.48 5.59 -8.82
C VAL A 112 -0.46 4.85 -9.77
N ILE A 113 -0.16 3.58 -10.08
CA ILE A 113 -1.01 2.75 -10.94
C ILE A 113 -2.34 2.47 -10.24
N GLN A 114 -2.35 2.20 -8.93
CA GLN A 114 -3.57 2.01 -8.14
C GLN A 114 -4.46 3.25 -8.18
N ALA A 115 -3.92 4.42 -7.95
CA ALA A 115 -4.69 5.67 -7.96
C ALA A 115 -5.25 5.99 -9.36
N ILE A 116 -4.41 5.92 -10.40
CA ILE A 116 -4.81 6.33 -11.75
C ILE A 116 -5.77 5.34 -12.41
N PHE A 117 -5.50 4.03 -12.32
CA PHE A 117 -6.25 3.03 -13.09
C PHE A 117 -7.38 2.37 -12.31
N PHE A 118 -7.26 2.31 -10.96
CA PHE A 118 -8.22 1.58 -10.13
C PHE A 118 -8.96 2.49 -9.13
N GLY A 119 -8.55 3.75 -8.98
CA GLY A 119 -9.13 4.67 -8.00
C GLY A 119 -8.90 4.21 -6.56
N ASP A 120 -7.87 3.39 -6.35
CA ASP A 120 -7.42 2.99 -5.03
C ASP A 120 -6.36 4.00 -4.55
N GLY A 121 -6.82 4.94 -3.72
CA GLY A 121 -6.15 6.19 -3.40
C GLY A 121 -6.47 7.32 -4.39
N GLY A 122 -6.52 8.56 -3.88
CA GLY A 122 -6.79 9.75 -4.68
C GLY A 122 -5.60 10.20 -5.52
N ILE A 123 -5.84 10.71 -6.72
CA ILE A 123 -4.78 11.30 -7.55
C ILE A 123 -4.17 12.54 -6.89
N THR A 124 -4.96 13.31 -6.15
CA THR A 124 -4.46 14.45 -5.37
C THR A 124 -3.63 14.01 -4.17
N ALA A 125 -3.87 12.79 -3.66
CA ALA A 125 -3.20 12.21 -2.50
C ALA A 125 -2.02 11.26 -2.85
N ILE A 126 -1.65 11.09 -4.14
CA ILE A 126 -0.50 10.25 -4.52
C ILE A 126 0.77 10.65 -3.75
N GLY A 127 1.02 11.95 -3.57
CA GLY A 127 2.16 12.44 -2.79
C GLY A 127 2.15 11.94 -1.35
N ALA A 128 1.00 11.98 -0.68
CA ALA A 128 0.80 11.50 0.68
C ALA A 128 0.95 9.97 0.77
N ASN A 129 0.26 9.23 -0.07
CA ASN A 129 0.32 7.77 -0.10
C ASN A 129 1.76 7.27 -0.36
N CYS A 130 2.47 7.89 -1.31
CA CYS A 130 3.87 7.55 -1.58
C CYS A 130 4.80 7.99 -0.45
N PHE A 131 4.57 9.15 0.17
CA PHE A 131 5.37 9.61 1.29
C PHE A 131 5.29 8.63 2.46
N ASN A 132 4.08 8.24 2.83
CA ASN A 132 3.83 7.33 3.96
C ASN A 132 4.33 5.91 3.67
N MET A 133 3.87 5.28 2.61
CA MET A 133 4.11 3.85 2.37
C MET A 133 5.42 3.59 1.62
N ALA A 134 5.69 4.33 0.54
CA ALA A 134 6.88 4.06 -0.25
C ALA A 134 8.13 4.64 0.39
N ILE A 135 8.11 5.90 0.86
CA ILE A 135 9.29 6.60 1.36
C ILE A 135 9.54 6.22 2.83
N VAL A 136 8.64 6.62 3.72
CA VAL A 136 8.83 6.37 5.16
C VAL A 136 8.81 4.88 5.45
N GLY A 137 7.88 4.12 4.88
CA GLY A 137 7.84 2.67 5.02
C GLY A 137 9.17 2.01 4.63
N SER A 138 9.72 2.33 3.46
CA SER A 138 11.01 1.77 3.03
C SER A 138 12.19 2.21 3.89
N LEU A 139 12.23 3.47 4.33
CA LEU A 139 13.34 3.96 5.17
C LEU A 139 13.30 3.33 6.57
N VAL A 140 12.12 3.22 7.16
CA VAL A 140 11.93 2.55 8.47
C VAL A 140 12.27 1.06 8.35
N ALA A 141 11.74 0.37 7.33
CA ALA A 141 12.06 -1.04 7.09
C ALA A 141 13.58 -1.25 6.98
N TYR A 142 14.27 -0.42 6.21
CA TYR A 142 15.72 -0.52 6.04
C TYR A 142 16.47 -0.28 7.34
N ALA A 143 16.12 0.78 8.08
CA ALA A 143 16.78 1.13 9.33
C ALA A 143 16.60 0.02 10.38
N VAL A 144 15.38 -0.44 10.62
CA VAL A 144 15.07 -1.50 11.59
C VAL A 144 15.73 -2.82 11.20
N TYR A 145 15.63 -3.20 9.92
CA TYR A 145 16.28 -4.42 9.43
C TYR A 145 17.79 -4.39 9.64
N ARG A 146 18.46 -3.31 9.26
CA ARG A 146 19.90 -3.15 9.42
C ARG A 146 20.33 -3.17 10.89
N MET A 147 19.55 -2.55 11.75
CA MET A 147 19.82 -2.51 13.19
C MET A 147 19.73 -3.91 13.81
N ILE A 148 18.71 -4.69 13.48
CA ILE A 148 18.50 -6.02 14.07
C ILE A 148 19.36 -7.07 13.38
N ALA A 149 19.39 -7.12 12.05
CA ALA A 149 20.19 -8.11 11.30
C ALA A 149 21.69 -7.92 11.51
N GLY A 150 22.15 -6.68 11.61
CA GLY A 150 23.57 -6.36 11.86
C GLY A 150 24.48 -7.00 10.82
N ARG A 151 25.45 -7.77 11.29
CA ARG A 151 26.42 -8.53 10.46
C ARG A 151 26.08 -10.03 10.34
N ALA A 152 24.87 -10.44 10.66
CA ALA A 152 24.48 -11.84 10.59
C ALA A 152 24.66 -12.42 9.17
N ALA A 153 25.04 -13.68 9.07
CA ALA A 153 25.12 -14.40 7.79
C ALA A 153 23.77 -14.42 7.06
N ILE A 154 23.78 -14.63 5.74
CA ILE A 154 22.53 -14.57 4.94
C ILE A 154 21.52 -15.62 5.42
N GLU A 155 21.97 -16.80 5.77
CA GLU A 155 21.17 -17.94 6.20
C GLU A 155 20.74 -17.84 7.68
N SER A 156 21.21 -16.83 8.41
CA SER A 156 20.91 -16.69 9.84
C SER A 156 19.43 -16.45 10.10
N PRO A 157 18.79 -17.18 11.04
CA PRO A 157 17.41 -16.94 11.48
C PRO A 157 17.18 -15.51 11.98
N ARG A 158 18.24 -14.85 12.49
CA ARG A 158 18.19 -13.45 12.92
C ARG A 158 17.71 -12.52 11.81
N ARG A 159 18.02 -12.81 10.53
CA ARG A 159 17.54 -12.02 9.39
C ARG A 159 16.06 -12.20 9.13
N VAL A 160 15.50 -13.38 9.38
CA VAL A 160 14.05 -13.63 9.30
C VAL A 160 13.33 -12.79 10.36
N VAL A 161 13.81 -12.85 11.60
CA VAL A 161 13.26 -12.05 12.71
C VAL A 161 13.39 -10.55 12.41
N ALA A 162 14.55 -10.13 11.91
CA ALA A 162 14.80 -8.74 11.52
C ALA A 162 13.83 -8.28 10.43
N ALA A 163 13.55 -9.13 9.43
CA ALA A 163 12.61 -8.82 8.36
C ALA A 163 11.17 -8.70 8.85
N ALA A 164 10.76 -9.62 9.71
CA ALA A 164 9.44 -9.62 10.32
C ALA A 164 9.20 -8.32 11.13
N ILE A 165 10.12 -7.96 12.00
CA ILE A 165 10.02 -6.74 12.83
C ILE A 165 10.13 -5.49 11.94
N ALA A 166 10.98 -5.49 10.93
CA ALA A 166 11.15 -4.36 10.01
C ALA A 166 9.86 -4.07 9.22
N GLY A 167 9.21 -5.12 8.69
CA GLY A 167 7.92 -4.98 8.01
C GLY A 167 6.84 -4.45 8.97
N TYR A 168 6.74 -5.03 10.16
CA TYR A 168 5.79 -4.56 11.18
C TYR A 168 6.00 -3.09 11.52
N CYS A 169 7.23 -2.67 11.78
CA CYS A 169 7.51 -1.27 12.10
C CYS A 169 7.22 -0.33 10.92
N ALA A 170 7.52 -0.76 9.71
CA ALA A 170 7.32 0.03 8.50
C ALA A 170 5.85 0.35 8.23
N ILE A 171 4.97 -0.66 8.25
CA ILE A 171 3.54 -0.44 8.00
C ILE A 171 2.90 0.39 9.12
N ASN A 172 3.31 0.17 10.38
CA ASN A 172 2.81 0.96 11.50
C ASN A 172 3.28 2.42 11.44
N ALA A 173 4.50 2.69 11.01
CA ALA A 173 4.98 4.06 10.78
C ALA A 173 4.19 4.75 9.66
N SER A 174 3.91 4.04 8.57
CA SER A 174 3.09 4.54 7.46
C SER A 174 1.68 4.90 7.90
N ALA A 175 1.04 3.99 8.65
CA ALA A 175 -0.31 4.21 9.18
C ALA A 175 -0.37 5.35 10.21
N PHE A 176 0.64 5.48 11.04
CA PHE A 176 0.73 6.56 12.02
C PHE A 176 0.82 7.94 11.34
N LEU A 177 1.59 8.07 10.26
CA LEU A 177 1.65 9.31 9.50
C LEU A 177 0.32 9.62 8.83
N ALA A 178 -0.33 8.65 8.19
CA ALA A 178 -1.66 8.85 7.61
C ALA A 178 -2.68 9.29 8.66
N ALA A 179 -2.62 8.72 9.88
CA ALA A 179 -3.48 9.11 10.99
C ALA A 179 -3.22 10.56 11.43
N ILE A 180 -1.96 11.00 11.45
CA ILE A 180 -1.60 12.41 11.72
C ILE A 180 -2.14 13.30 10.60
N GLU A 181 -1.91 12.94 9.34
CA GLU A 181 -2.37 13.70 8.18
C GLU A 181 -3.90 13.89 8.20
N PHE A 182 -4.67 12.87 8.53
CA PHE A 182 -6.11 12.99 8.74
C PHE A 182 -6.46 13.85 9.95
N GLY A 183 -5.80 13.58 11.09
CA GLY A 183 -6.16 14.18 12.36
C GLY A 183 -5.86 15.68 12.49
N ILE A 184 -4.96 16.22 11.65
CA ILE A 184 -4.68 17.66 11.61
C ILE A 184 -5.69 18.43 10.71
N GLN A 185 -6.41 17.74 9.80
CA GLN A 185 -7.32 18.43 8.89
C GLN A 185 -8.40 19.24 9.61
N PRO A 186 -9.16 18.69 10.56
CA PRO A 186 -10.21 19.46 11.25
C PRO A 186 -9.66 20.58 12.15
N ILE A 187 -8.37 20.51 12.51
CA ILE A 187 -7.72 21.55 13.33
C ILE A 187 -7.39 22.78 12.48
N TRP A 188 -6.93 22.58 11.24
CA TRP A 188 -6.43 23.65 10.38
C TRP A 188 -7.42 24.06 9.27
N PHE A 189 -8.32 23.16 8.90
CA PHE A 189 -9.22 23.33 7.75
C PHE A 189 -10.67 23.09 8.15
N HIS A 190 -11.30 24.11 8.71
CA HIS A 190 -12.72 24.15 9.10
C HIS A 190 -13.34 25.45 8.59
N ASP A 191 -14.66 25.49 8.50
CA ASP A 191 -15.40 26.69 8.20
C ASP A 191 -15.55 27.61 9.43
N ALA A 192 -16.25 28.73 9.28
CA ALA A 192 -16.48 29.68 10.35
C ALA A 192 -17.30 29.13 11.53
N SER A 193 -18.03 28.03 11.33
CA SER A 193 -18.79 27.32 12.36
C SER A 193 -17.96 26.24 13.06
N GLY A 194 -16.71 26.00 12.64
CA GLY A 194 -15.85 24.93 13.13
C GLY A 194 -16.11 23.58 12.47
N THR A 195 -16.93 23.51 11.40
CA THR A 195 -17.18 22.26 10.68
C THR A 195 -15.98 21.88 9.82
N PRO A 196 -15.47 20.63 9.92
CA PRO A 196 -14.34 20.17 9.12
C PRO A 196 -14.62 20.25 7.60
N LEU A 197 -13.65 20.75 6.84
CA LEU A 197 -13.74 20.82 5.36
C LEU A 197 -13.21 19.58 4.66
N TYR A 198 -12.40 18.77 5.34
CA TYR A 198 -11.73 17.55 4.84
C TYR A 198 -11.95 16.38 5.81
N ALA A 199 -10.93 15.56 6.10
CA ALA A 199 -11.06 14.47 7.07
C ALA A 199 -11.73 14.96 8.38
N PRO A 200 -12.78 14.26 8.85
CA PRO A 200 -13.67 14.84 9.85
C PRO A 200 -13.21 14.68 11.30
N TYR A 201 -12.26 13.79 11.56
CA TYR A 201 -11.89 13.41 12.91
C TYR A 201 -10.54 13.98 13.35
N PRO A 202 -10.45 14.57 14.57
CA PRO A 202 -9.20 15.09 15.10
C PRO A 202 -8.23 13.97 15.54
N LEU A 203 -6.98 14.35 15.85
CA LEU A 203 -5.88 13.43 16.20
C LEU A 203 -6.23 12.39 17.27
N HIS A 204 -6.95 12.80 18.32
CA HIS A 204 -7.29 11.89 19.42
C HIS A 204 -8.28 10.79 19.04
N ILE A 205 -8.91 10.88 17.86
CA ILE A 205 -9.75 9.85 17.27
C ILE A 205 -9.00 9.14 16.12
N ALA A 206 -8.41 9.91 15.21
CA ALA A 206 -7.75 9.38 14.03
C ALA A 206 -6.59 8.44 14.39
N VAL A 207 -5.74 8.84 15.35
CA VAL A 207 -4.58 8.03 15.73
C VAL A 207 -4.98 6.70 16.37
N PRO A 208 -5.81 6.62 17.41
CA PRO A 208 -6.22 5.32 17.97
C PRO A 208 -6.97 4.45 16.96
N ALA A 209 -7.89 5.01 16.18
CA ALA A 209 -8.68 4.26 15.21
C ALA A 209 -7.81 3.59 14.14
N MET A 210 -6.86 4.33 13.57
CA MET A 210 -5.92 3.80 12.58
C MET A 210 -4.96 2.80 13.21
N MET A 211 -4.40 3.12 14.39
CA MET A 211 -3.34 2.31 14.99
C MET A 211 -3.84 0.99 15.56
N ILE A 212 -5.08 0.89 16.05
CA ILE A 212 -5.63 -0.39 16.54
C ILE A 212 -5.56 -1.47 15.46
N GLY A 213 -6.02 -1.17 14.25
CA GLY A 213 -5.97 -2.12 13.15
C GLY A 213 -4.56 -2.48 12.69
N HIS A 214 -3.68 -1.46 12.63
CA HIS A 214 -2.31 -1.63 12.13
C HIS A 214 -1.36 -2.28 13.14
N LEU A 215 -1.47 -1.96 14.43
CA LEU A 215 -0.68 -2.62 15.48
C LEU A 215 -1.10 -4.09 15.69
N THR A 216 -2.28 -4.47 15.25
CA THR A 216 -2.79 -5.83 15.39
C THR A 216 -2.72 -6.58 14.05
N ILE A 217 -3.80 -6.60 13.28
CA ILE A 217 -3.95 -7.52 12.15
C ILE A 217 -3.07 -7.12 10.96
N ALA A 218 -3.10 -5.86 10.52
CA ALA A 218 -2.33 -5.43 9.35
C ALA A 218 -0.82 -5.52 9.59
N GLY A 219 -0.37 -5.12 10.77
CA GLY A 219 1.04 -5.23 11.18
C GLY A 219 1.52 -6.67 11.27
N LEU A 220 0.70 -7.58 11.83
CA LEU A 220 1.02 -9.00 11.86
C LEU A 220 1.05 -9.61 10.46
N ALA A 221 0.16 -9.19 9.56
CA ALA A 221 0.20 -9.64 8.16
C ALA A 221 1.50 -9.21 7.46
N GLU A 222 1.90 -7.96 7.59
CA GLU A 222 3.17 -7.46 7.04
C GLU A 222 4.38 -8.17 7.66
N MET A 223 4.34 -8.45 8.97
CA MET A 223 5.35 -9.23 9.68
C MET A 223 5.50 -10.63 9.08
N ILE A 224 4.39 -11.35 8.88
CA ILE A 224 4.37 -12.69 8.31
C ILE A 224 4.85 -12.69 6.86
N VAL A 225 4.38 -11.74 6.06
CA VAL A 225 4.80 -11.59 4.66
C VAL A 225 6.31 -11.33 4.58
N SER A 226 6.81 -10.33 5.30
CA SER A 226 8.22 -9.95 5.24
C SER A 226 9.15 -11.04 5.79
N GLY A 227 8.84 -11.60 6.95
CA GLY A 227 9.61 -12.69 7.57
C GLY A 227 9.53 -14.00 6.78
N GLY A 228 8.32 -14.36 6.35
CA GLY A 228 8.07 -15.60 5.59
C GLY A 228 8.77 -15.62 4.24
N VAL A 229 8.70 -14.52 3.50
CA VAL A 229 9.39 -14.42 2.19
C VAL A 229 10.91 -14.41 2.37
N VAL A 230 11.46 -13.75 3.39
CA VAL A 230 12.91 -13.83 3.69
C VAL A 230 13.32 -15.25 4.05
N ALA A 231 12.54 -15.96 4.89
CA ALA A 231 12.81 -17.35 5.22
C ALA A 231 12.78 -18.28 3.99
N TYR A 232 11.86 -18.04 3.08
CA TYR A 232 11.81 -18.74 1.80
C TYR A 232 13.04 -18.43 0.93
N LEU A 233 13.38 -17.15 0.75
CA LEU A 233 14.50 -16.73 -0.07
C LEU A 233 15.86 -17.20 0.47
N GLN A 234 16.02 -17.32 1.79
CA GLN A 234 17.22 -17.91 2.37
C GLN A 234 17.49 -19.33 1.86
N ARG A 235 16.44 -20.08 1.55
CA ARG A 235 16.55 -21.48 1.07
C ARG A 235 16.55 -21.58 -0.46
N ALA A 236 15.70 -20.78 -1.11
CA ALA A 236 15.47 -20.88 -2.55
C ALA A 236 16.45 -20.04 -3.37
N GLU A 237 16.70 -18.79 -2.96
CA GLU A 237 17.50 -17.82 -3.73
C GLU A 237 18.23 -16.83 -2.79
N PRO A 238 19.21 -17.29 -1.99
CA PRO A 238 19.91 -16.43 -1.02
C PRO A 238 20.65 -15.25 -1.68
N ALA A 239 20.95 -15.35 -2.98
CA ALA A 239 21.57 -14.28 -3.75
C ALA A 239 20.75 -12.98 -3.76
N LEU A 240 19.42 -13.08 -3.71
CA LEU A 240 18.51 -11.94 -3.65
C LEU A 240 18.64 -11.14 -2.35
N LEU A 241 19.12 -11.75 -1.28
CA LEU A 241 19.30 -11.11 0.03
C LEU A 241 20.65 -10.40 0.18
N LYS A 242 21.54 -10.51 -0.82
CA LYS A 242 22.89 -9.90 -0.78
C LYS A 242 22.84 -8.37 -0.77
N THR A 243 21.82 -7.73 -1.37
CA THR A 243 21.73 -6.27 -1.49
C THR A 243 21.82 -5.54 -0.16
N THR A 244 21.28 -6.13 0.90
CA THR A 244 21.29 -5.56 2.26
C THR A 244 22.22 -6.29 3.21
N ALA A 245 23.04 -7.25 2.73
CA ALA A 245 24.05 -7.92 3.52
C ALA A 245 25.28 -7.02 3.73
N PRO A 246 25.95 -7.06 4.92
CA PRO A 246 27.19 -6.33 5.16
C PRO A 246 28.30 -6.88 4.27
N GLY A 247 29.11 -5.99 3.70
CA GLY A 247 30.26 -6.38 2.86
C GLY A 247 29.88 -6.98 1.50
N ALA A 248 28.59 -7.01 1.17
CA ALA A 248 28.17 -7.32 -0.17
C ALA A 248 28.74 -6.24 -1.10
N SER A 249 29.86 -6.54 -1.75
CA SER A 249 30.13 -5.91 -3.04
C SER A 249 28.89 -6.15 -3.85
N ILE A 250 28.28 -5.07 -4.37
CA ILE A 250 27.18 -5.18 -5.33
C ILE A 250 27.82 -5.80 -6.58
N GLY A 251 28.08 -7.10 -6.49
CA GLY A 251 28.58 -7.89 -7.58
C GLY A 251 27.54 -7.84 -8.67
N ARG A 252 27.98 -7.60 -9.88
CA ARG A 252 27.22 -7.74 -11.12
C ARG A 252 26.83 -9.20 -11.40
N ASP A 253 26.64 -10.01 -10.36
CA ASP A 253 26.15 -11.36 -10.54
C ASP A 253 24.75 -11.22 -11.16
N SER A 254 24.69 -11.48 -12.44
CA SER A 254 23.48 -11.44 -13.24
C SER A 254 22.48 -12.42 -12.63
N LEU A 255 21.48 -11.90 -11.93
CA LEU A 255 20.29 -12.70 -11.58
C LEU A 255 19.68 -13.14 -12.89
N GLY A 256 19.94 -14.38 -13.27
CA GLY A 256 19.37 -14.97 -14.47
C GLY A 256 17.84 -15.06 -14.37
N TRP A 257 17.16 -15.17 -15.48
CA TRP A 257 15.72 -15.40 -15.52
C TRP A 257 15.29 -16.59 -14.64
N THR A 258 16.14 -17.62 -14.54
CA THR A 258 15.92 -18.81 -13.71
C THR A 258 15.75 -18.49 -12.24
N SER A 259 16.52 -17.55 -11.69
CA SER A 259 16.43 -17.13 -10.28
C SER A 259 15.15 -16.33 -9.97
N LEU A 260 14.52 -15.72 -10.97
CA LEU A 260 13.27 -14.96 -10.79
C LEU A 260 12.01 -15.81 -11.04
N ARG A 261 12.14 -16.99 -11.66
CA ARG A 261 11.00 -17.89 -11.94
C ARG A 261 10.14 -18.18 -10.71
N PRO A 262 10.70 -18.53 -9.54
CA PRO A 262 9.87 -18.81 -8.36
C PRO A 262 9.06 -17.59 -7.91
N LEU A 263 9.62 -16.38 -8.02
CA LEU A 263 8.93 -15.15 -7.66
C LEU A 263 7.77 -14.85 -8.62
N TRP A 264 7.97 -15.01 -9.94
CA TRP A 264 6.91 -14.84 -10.92
C TRP A 264 5.83 -15.90 -10.79
N THR A 265 6.20 -17.15 -10.45
CA THR A 265 5.23 -18.22 -10.18
C THR A 265 4.41 -17.91 -8.93
N ALA A 266 5.04 -17.46 -7.84
CA ALA A 266 4.35 -17.06 -6.63
C ALA A 266 3.40 -15.87 -6.91
N LEU A 267 3.85 -14.88 -7.67
CA LEU A 267 3.02 -13.76 -8.09
C LEU A 267 1.82 -14.23 -8.93
N ALA A 268 2.01 -15.16 -9.87
CA ALA A 268 0.91 -15.71 -10.68
C ALA A 268 -0.14 -16.43 -9.81
N VAL A 269 0.29 -17.16 -8.79
CA VAL A 269 -0.63 -17.78 -7.82
C VAL A 269 -1.39 -16.69 -7.04
N LEU A 270 -0.70 -15.67 -6.54
CA LEU A 270 -1.34 -14.56 -5.84
C LEU A 270 -2.37 -13.83 -6.73
N LEU A 271 -2.06 -13.60 -8.01
CA LEU A 271 -3.00 -13.00 -8.98
C LEU A 271 -4.32 -13.78 -9.05
N ILE A 272 -4.23 -15.11 -9.12
CA ILE A 272 -5.43 -15.98 -9.16
C ILE A 272 -6.18 -15.94 -7.81
N CYS A 273 -5.46 -15.79 -6.70
CA CYS A 273 -6.02 -15.76 -5.36
C CYS A 273 -6.58 -14.39 -4.94
N THR A 274 -6.41 -13.32 -5.74
CA THR A 274 -6.89 -11.96 -5.39
C THR A 274 -8.36 -11.89 -5.00
N PRO A 275 -9.30 -12.74 -5.52
CA PRO A 275 -10.68 -12.71 -5.05
C PRO A 275 -10.87 -12.99 -3.55
N LEU A 276 -9.87 -13.53 -2.86
CA LEU A 276 -9.91 -13.67 -1.40
C LEU A 276 -9.98 -12.31 -0.70
N GLY A 277 -9.43 -11.26 -1.30
CA GLY A 277 -9.50 -9.89 -0.76
C GLY A 277 -10.93 -9.32 -0.71
N ILE A 278 -11.85 -9.82 -1.54
CA ILE A 278 -13.25 -9.39 -1.53
C ILE A 278 -14.01 -9.97 -0.32
N LEU A 279 -13.48 -10.96 0.36
CA LEU A 279 -14.13 -11.59 1.51
C LEU A 279 -14.17 -10.67 2.74
N ALA A 280 -13.25 -9.73 2.86
CA ALA A 280 -13.28 -8.71 3.88
C ALA A 280 -14.26 -7.60 3.45
N ALA A 281 -15.34 -7.44 4.18
CA ALA A 281 -16.33 -6.39 3.93
C ALA A 281 -15.96 -5.10 4.67
N GLY A 282 -16.22 -3.95 4.05
CA GLY A 282 -16.03 -2.62 4.60
C GLY A 282 -14.91 -1.84 3.93
N ALA A 283 -14.90 -0.52 4.16
CA ALA A 283 -13.84 0.39 3.74
C ALA A 283 -12.72 0.44 4.79
N ALA A 284 -11.55 0.87 4.41
CA ALA A 284 -10.53 1.23 5.37
C ALA A 284 -10.95 2.47 6.19
N TRP A 285 -10.39 2.63 7.37
CA TRP A 285 -10.69 3.79 8.18
C TRP A 285 -10.25 5.08 7.49
N GLY A 286 -11.17 6.04 7.36
CA GLY A 286 -10.91 7.30 6.66
C GLY A 286 -11.12 7.24 5.15
N GLU A 287 -11.75 6.21 4.61
CA GLU A 287 -11.99 6.06 3.16
C GLU A 287 -13.49 6.03 2.79
N TRP A 288 -14.30 6.65 3.59
CA TRP A 288 -15.73 6.73 3.33
C TRP A 288 -16.01 7.70 2.18
N VAL A 289 -16.97 7.31 1.34
CA VAL A 289 -17.44 8.15 0.24
C VAL A 289 -18.49 9.15 0.73
N PRO A 290 -18.75 10.25 -0.01
CA PRO A 290 -19.74 11.25 0.41
C PRO A 290 -21.12 10.69 0.78
N GLU A 291 -21.56 9.63 0.09
CA GLU A 291 -22.84 8.95 0.28
C GLU A 291 -22.95 8.25 1.65
N ASP A 292 -21.83 7.81 2.24
CA ASP A 292 -21.81 7.15 3.55
C ASP A 292 -22.22 8.09 4.68
N PHE A 293 -21.95 9.37 4.52
CA PHE A 293 -22.36 10.40 5.49
C PHE A 293 -23.87 10.68 5.45
N ALA A 294 -24.53 10.35 4.34
CA ALA A 294 -25.96 10.61 4.16
C ALA A 294 -26.86 9.52 4.76
N THR A 295 -26.35 8.28 4.96
CA THR A 295 -27.16 7.16 5.43
C THR A 295 -26.95 6.87 6.92
N PRO A 296 -28.04 6.68 7.72
CA PRO A 296 -27.92 6.42 9.16
C PRO A 296 -27.08 5.18 9.48
N GLN A 297 -27.22 4.11 8.68
CA GLN A 297 -26.46 2.86 8.90
C GLN A 297 -24.97 3.04 8.64
N ALA A 298 -24.58 3.68 7.52
CA ALA A 298 -23.17 3.93 7.23
C ALA A 298 -22.55 4.85 8.30
N ARG A 299 -23.25 5.90 8.73
CA ARG A 299 -22.81 6.76 9.83
C ARG A 299 -22.62 6.00 11.14
N GLN A 300 -23.46 5.01 11.44
CA GLN A 300 -23.30 4.16 12.62
C GLN A 300 -22.04 3.30 12.51
N HIS A 301 -21.74 2.75 11.32
CA HIS A 301 -20.48 2.03 11.09
C HIS A 301 -19.25 2.93 11.22
N ILE A 302 -19.32 4.13 10.65
CA ILE A 302 -18.25 5.14 10.80
C ILE A 302 -18.01 5.47 12.28
N ALA A 303 -19.08 5.70 13.04
CA ALA A 303 -18.99 5.99 14.47
C ALA A 303 -18.35 4.83 15.24
N ALA A 304 -18.79 3.58 14.99
CA ALA A 304 -18.24 2.39 15.65
C ALA A 304 -16.74 2.23 15.39
N ALA A 305 -16.29 2.51 14.15
CA ALA A 305 -14.87 2.50 13.76
C ALA A 305 -14.07 3.68 14.35
N SER A 306 -14.75 4.72 14.84
CA SER A 306 -14.16 5.98 15.29
C SER A 306 -14.39 6.24 16.78
N GLY A 307 -14.29 5.20 17.62
CA GLY A 307 -14.46 5.31 19.08
C GLY A 307 -15.86 5.77 19.51
N ASN A 308 -16.89 5.38 18.77
CA ASN A 308 -18.29 5.77 18.93
C ASN A 308 -18.56 7.27 18.76
N GLN A 309 -17.64 8.00 18.11
CA GLN A 309 -17.86 9.41 17.77
C GLN A 309 -18.66 9.51 16.46
N ALA A 310 -19.82 10.16 16.54
CA ALA A 310 -20.67 10.35 15.39
C ALA A 310 -19.96 11.21 14.31
N PRO A 311 -19.97 10.77 13.04
CA PRO A 311 -19.48 11.61 11.93
C PRO A 311 -20.41 12.80 11.70
N PRO A 312 -19.98 13.84 10.97
CA PRO A 312 -20.85 14.89 10.49
C PRO A 312 -22.09 14.33 9.77
N THR A 313 -23.20 15.08 9.80
CA THR A 313 -24.46 14.66 9.14
C THR A 313 -24.40 14.74 7.61
N GLN A 314 -23.43 15.48 7.11
CA GLN A 314 -23.12 15.62 5.69
C GLN A 314 -21.62 15.41 5.49
N ALA A 315 -21.25 14.91 4.32
CA ALA A 315 -19.84 14.79 3.98
C ALA A 315 -19.15 16.17 4.02
N PRO A 316 -17.90 16.23 4.47
CA PRO A 316 -17.10 17.46 4.44
C PRO A 316 -17.08 18.08 3.04
N ALA A 317 -17.15 19.41 2.94
CA ALA A 317 -17.25 20.12 1.67
C ALA A 317 -16.11 19.83 0.69
N GLY A 318 -14.88 19.66 1.20
CA GLY A 318 -13.71 19.27 0.41
C GLY A 318 -13.85 17.87 -0.17
N LEU A 319 -14.36 16.92 0.62
CA LEU A 319 -14.65 15.56 0.15
C LEU A 319 -15.70 15.56 -0.94
N GLN A 320 -16.83 16.27 -0.75
CA GLN A 320 -17.88 16.41 -1.78
C GLN A 320 -17.33 16.97 -3.09
N LYS A 321 -16.45 18.00 -3.01
CA LYS A 321 -15.91 18.68 -4.18
C LYS A 321 -14.86 17.87 -4.91
N LEU A 322 -14.01 17.12 -4.19
CA LEU A 322 -12.83 16.49 -4.75
C LEU A 322 -12.99 14.99 -5.00
N ALA A 323 -13.98 14.31 -4.39
CA ALA A 323 -14.21 12.88 -4.60
C ALA A 323 -14.46 12.50 -6.08
N SER A 324 -14.90 13.45 -6.92
CA SER A 324 -15.16 13.25 -8.35
C SER A 324 -14.08 13.83 -9.28
N VAL A 325 -12.96 14.29 -8.74
CA VAL A 325 -11.85 14.88 -9.54
C VAL A 325 -11.29 13.90 -10.56
N TRP A 326 -11.30 12.62 -10.21
CA TRP A 326 -10.84 11.56 -11.10
C TRP A 326 -11.78 10.35 -11.07
N THR A 327 -12.12 9.85 -12.24
CA THR A 327 -12.82 8.57 -12.39
C THR A 327 -11.86 7.58 -13.03
N ALA A 328 -11.46 6.59 -12.26
CA ALA A 328 -10.53 5.57 -12.74
C ALA A 328 -11.17 4.68 -13.82
N PRO A 329 -10.41 4.19 -14.81
CA PRO A 329 -10.94 3.29 -15.85
C PRO A 329 -11.51 1.96 -15.33
N MET A 330 -10.97 1.45 -14.22
CA MET A 330 -11.38 0.20 -13.57
C MET A 330 -11.60 0.42 -12.07
N PRO A 331 -12.62 1.24 -11.69
CA PRO A 331 -12.77 1.69 -10.32
C PRO A 331 -12.97 0.52 -9.38
N ARG A 332 -12.31 0.57 -8.22
CA ARG A 332 -12.41 -0.47 -7.16
C ARG A 332 -12.12 -1.88 -7.67
N TYR A 333 -11.20 -2.01 -8.64
CA TYR A 333 -10.84 -3.29 -9.26
C TYR A 333 -12.02 -4.03 -9.92
N ALA A 334 -13.09 -3.31 -10.24
CA ALA A 334 -14.30 -3.82 -10.87
C ALA A 334 -14.50 -3.19 -12.26
N PRO A 335 -13.92 -3.77 -13.33
CA PRO A 335 -14.12 -3.28 -14.68
C PRO A 335 -15.61 -3.23 -15.02
N PRO A 336 -16.15 -2.10 -15.54
CA PRO A 336 -17.59 -1.94 -15.80
C PRO A 336 -18.20 -2.98 -16.75
N ILE A 337 -17.35 -3.61 -17.56
CA ILE A 337 -17.77 -4.63 -18.55
C ILE A 337 -17.98 -6.02 -17.93
N LEU A 338 -17.51 -6.25 -16.70
CA LEU A 338 -17.60 -7.55 -16.02
C LEU A 338 -18.66 -7.53 -14.92
N LYS A 339 -19.56 -8.52 -14.95
CA LYS A 339 -20.59 -8.70 -13.92
C LYS A 339 -20.09 -9.49 -12.70
N SER A 340 -18.99 -10.23 -12.84
CA SER A 340 -18.39 -11.02 -11.76
C SER A 340 -17.29 -10.22 -11.06
N ALA A 341 -17.48 -9.96 -9.78
CA ALA A 341 -16.49 -9.28 -8.95
C ALA A 341 -15.17 -10.06 -8.88
N GLN A 342 -15.23 -11.40 -8.76
CA GLN A 342 -14.06 -12.26 -8.71
C GLN A 342 -13.22 -12.17 -9.99
N LEU A 343 -13.87 -12.27 -11.16
CA LEU A 343 -13.19 -12.12 -12.45
C LEU A 343 -12.66 -10.69 -12.63
N GLY A 344 -13.39 -9.68 -12.14
CA GLY A 344 -12.97 -8.30 -12.12
C GLY A 344 -11.66 -8.11 -11.36
N TYR A 345 -11.57 -8.69 -10.17
CA TYR A 345 -10.35 -8.64 -9.35
C TYR A 345 -9.16 -9.31 -10.02
N ILE A 346 -9.33 -10.52 -10.56
CA ILE A 346 -8.25 -11.22 -11.28
C ILE A 346 -7.79 -10.40 -12.51
N LEU A 347 -8.74 -9.92 -13.32
CA LEU A 347 -8.40 -9.11 -14.49
C LEU A 347 -7.68 -7.82 -14.09
N SER A 348 -8.15 -7.13 -13.06
CA SER A 348 -7.52 -5.92 -12.54
C SER A 348 -6.10 -6.18 -12.04
N ALA A 349 -5.89 -7.29 -11.33
CA ALA A 349 -4.58 -7.71 -10.89
C ALA A 349 -3.62 -8.00 -12.06
N MET A 350 -4.11 -8.65 -13.12
CA MET A 350 -3.33 -8.89 -14.35
C MET A 350 -3.00 -7.59 -15.08
N VAL A 351 -3.99 -6.70 -15.25
CA VAL A 351 -3.79 -5.40 -15.93
C VAL A 351 -2.82 -4.54 -15.13
N GLY A 352 -2.99 -4.40 -13.81
CA GLY A 352 -2.10 -3.63 -12.96
C GLY A 352 -0.66 -4.15 -13.00
N THR A 353 -0.48 -5.47 -12.90
CA THR A 353 0.84 -6.11 -13.06
C THR A 353 1.44 -5.82 -14.44
N GLY A 354 0.66 -5.91 -15.51
CA GLY A 354 1.10 -5.58 -16.88
C GLY A 354 1.53 -4.12 -17.01
N LEU A 355 0.75 -3.19 -16.46
CA LEU A 355 1.08 -1.75 -16.45
C LEU A 355 2.38 -1.47 -15.68
N ILE A 356 2.61 -2.13 -14.55
CA ILE A 356 3.85 -2.03 -13.78
C ILE A 356 5.05 -2.48 -14.60
N VAL A 357 4.94 -3.64 -15.25
CA VAL A 357 6.01 -4.17 -16.12
C VAL A 357 6.31 -3.19 -17.26
N LEU A 358 5.27 -2.68 -17.93
CA LEU A 358 5.41 -1.69 -19.00
C LEU A 358 6.03 -0.38 -18.51
N ALA A 359 5.68 0.09 -17.31
CA ALA A 359 6.27 1.30 -16.73
C ALA A 359 7.79 1.14 -16.53
N PHE A 360 8.25 0.01 -16.00
CA PHE A 360 9.68 -0.24 -15.83
C PHE A 360 10.41 -0.50 -17.14
N LEU A 361 9.80 -1.19 -18.11
CA LEU A 361 10.37 -1.37 -19.46
C LEU A 361 10.50 -0.03 -20.19
N GLY A 362 9.45 0.80 -20.15
CA GLY A 362 9.46 2.14 -20.72
C GLY A 362 10.52 3.04 -20.08
N GLY A 363 10.62 3.00 -18.75
CA GLY A 363 11.68 3.70 -18.01
C GLY A 363 13.08 3.26 -18.44
N ALA A 364 13.31 1.95 -18.54
CA ALA A 364 14.60 1.40 -19.00
C ALA A 364 14.95 1.84 -20.43
N TRP A 365 13.97 1.84 -21.34
CA TRP A 365 14.14 2.28 -22.70
C TRP A 365 14.50 3.78 -22.78
N MET A 366 13.79 4.65 -22.03
CA MET A 366 14.08 6.09 -22.00
C MET A 366 15.47 6.40 -21.46
N PHE A 367 15.89 5.70 -20.40
CA PHE A 367 17.18 5.96 -19.75
C PHE A 367 18.34 5.15 -20.35
N GLY A 368 18.06 4.09 -21.12
CA GLY A 368 19.06 3.27 -21.80
C GLY A 368 19.62 3.89 -23.08
N ARG A 369 18.85 4.72 -23.77
CA ARG A 369 19.25 5.39 -25.03
C ARG A 369 20.38 6.42 -24.91
N GLY A 370 20.72 6.86 -23.71
CA GLY A 370 21.80 7.83 -23.50
C GLY A 370 23.21 7.22 -23.38
N LYS A 371 23.40 5.95 -23.73
CA LYS A 371 24.68 5.23 -23.59
C LYS A 371 25.23 4.65 -24.91
N THR A 372 24.70 5.09 -26.07
CA THR A 372 25.27 4.81 -27.39
C THR A 372 26.03 6.02 -27.90
#